data_ff10b368f3422918f1e5526025ecd525
#
_entry.id   ff10b368f3422918f1e5526025ecd525
#
_cell.length_a   1.000
_cell.length_b   1.000
_cell.length_c   1.000
_cell.angle_alpha   90.00
_cell.angle_beta   90.00
_cell.angle_gamma   90.00
#
_symmetry.space_group_name_H-M   'P 1'
#
loop_
_entity.id
_entity.type
_entity.pdbx_description
1 polymer ?
#
loop_
_entity_poly.entity_id
_entity_poly.type
_entity_poly.pdbx_seq_one_letter_code
_entity_poly.pdbx_strand_id
1 'polypeptide(L)'
;MSLLVFGHKNPDTDSICSSIALSYLKNQLGFEAKPYALGEVRKEAQFALDYFKVSAPELLTDVKGKDVILVDHNELAQTADGIEEANIVEIVDHHKVEISTEVPISIRVMPVGCTCTIVYQMYKENNVEVPYEIAGLLLSAILSDTLLFKSPTTTEMDKLACEELSKIANVDMESYAMEMFKAGTSLDEYSIEEIVNMDFKEFDMSGKRVGIGQVFTLDIDSIFAKKDEFLSHINSTDYDMLVLAITDIIKEGSYLIYKAEDKIIAEAVSVDASQGVFAEGVVSRKKQLVPNLTTAIKNI
;
A
#
# COMPACT_ATOMS: atom_id res chain seq x y z
N MET A 1 4.78 10.07 32.55
CA MET A 1 4.25 8.82 31.94
C MET A 1 4.55 8.87 30.47
N SER A 2 5.02 7.77 29.92
CA SER A 2 5.36 7.72 28.49
C SER A 2 4.10 7.55 27.65
N LEU A 3 3.93 8.37 26.61
CA LEU A 3 2.84 8.29 25.64
C LEU A 3 3.17 7.21 24.59
N LEU A 4 2.27 6.26 24.38
CA LEU A 4 2.40 5.26 23.34
C LEU A 4 1.70 5.77 22.08
N VAL A 5 2.42 5.92 20.98
CA VAL A 5 1.87 6.45 19.72
C VAL A 5 1.84 5.34 18.68
N PHE A 6 0.68 5.03 18.13
CA PHE A 6 0.55 3.92 17.17
C PHE A 6 -0.60 4.14 16.18
N GLY A 7 -0.47 3.55 15.00
CA GLY A 7 -1.49 3.49 13.97
C GLY A 7 -2.37 2.23 14.10
N HIS A 8 -3.14 1.93 13.06
CA HIS A 8 -4.11 0.82 13.05
C HIS A 8 -3.46 -0.58 12.97
N LYS A 9 -4.26 -1.63 13.27
CA LYS A 9 -3.89 -3.04 13.02
C LYS A 9 -3.59 -3.26 11.55
N ASN A 10 -2.60 -4.15 11.26
CA ASN A 10 -2.05 -4.36 9.91
C ASN A 10 -1.52 -3.06 9.28
N PRO A 11 -0.58 -2.40 9.94
CA PRO A 11 -0.17 -1.05 9.63
C PRO A 11 0.35 -0.92 8.20
N ASP A 12 -0.03 0.16 7.54
CA ASP A 12 0.52 0.60 6.26
C ASP A 12 1.63 1.64 6.47
N THR A 13 2.02 2.30 5.40
CA THR A 13 3.11 3.28 5.44
C THR A 13 2.74 4.51 6.26
N ASP A 14 1.47 4.98 6.20
CA ASP A 14 1.04 6.14 6.99
C ASP A 14 0.99 5.82 8.48
N SER A 15 0.41 4.69 8.86
CA SER A 15 0.36 4.23 10.27
C SER A 15 1.74 4.15 10.91
N ILE A 16 2.74 3.64 10.19
CA ILE A 16 4.11 3.53 10.71
C ILE A 16 4.80 4.90 10.76
N CYS A 17 4.77 5.65 9.66
CA CYS A 17 5.49 6.92 9.57
C CYS A 17 4.89 8.01 10.45
N SER A 18 3.55 8.10 10.56
CA SER A 18 2.88 9.07 11.43
C SER A 18 3.14 8.80 12.90
N SER A 19 3.20 7.53 13.32
CA SER A 19 3.53 7.18 14.70
C SER A 19 4.94 7.65 15.09
N ILE A 20 5.92 7.45 14.21
CA ILE A 20 7.31 7.88 14.42
C ILE A 20 7.41 9.40 14.41
N ALA A 21 6.84 10.03 13.40
CA ALA A 21 6.93 11.48 13.23
C ALA A 21 6.22 12.24 14.36
N LEU A 22 5.03 11.78 14.77
CA LEU A 22 4.32 12.42 15.90
C LEU A 22 5.03 12.18 17.22
N SER A 23 5.59 11.00 17.45
CA SER A 23 6.39 10.72 18.65
C SER A 23 7.60 11.66 18.74
N TYR A 24 8.30 11.87 17.61
CA TYR A 24 9.41 12.82 17.57
C TYR A 24 8.93 14.25 17.93
N LEU A 25 7.85 14.73 17.30
CA LEU A 25 7.28 16.04 17.60
C LEU A 25 6.94 16.19 19.09
N LYS A 26 6.25 15.21 19.67
CA LYS A 26 5.87 15.24 21.10
C LYS A 26 7.10 15.31 21.99
N ASN A 27 8.17 14.59 21.68
CA ASN A 27 9.42 14.66 22.43
C ASN A 27 10.07 16.07 22.34
N GLN A 28 10.03 16.73 21.18
CA GLN A 28 10.51 18.12 21.04
C GLN A 28 9.66 19.11 21.85
N LEU A 29 8.39 18.82 22.06
CA LEU A 29 7.47 19.61 22.89
C LEU A 29 7.57 19.30 24.40
N GLY A 30 8.50 18.42 24.81
CA GLY A 30 8.76 18.10 26.22
C GLY A 30 7.92 16.98 26.77
N PHE A 31 7.18 16.25 25.94
CA PHE A 31 6.53 14.99 26.34
C PHE A 31 7.50 13.82 26.22
N GLU A 32 7.21 12.72 26.89
CA GLU A 32 7.90 11.45 26.69
C GLU A 32 7.00 10.56 25.80
N ALA A 33 7.30 10.45 24.51
CA ALA A 33 6.50 9.70 23.55
C ALA A 33 7.36 8.65 22.82
N LYS A 34 6.78 7.47 22.56
CA LYS A 34 7.46 6.38 21.85
C LYS A 34 6.52 5.80 20.78
N PRO A 35 7.01 5.60 19.53
CA PRO A 35 6.24 4.98 18.47
C PRO A 35 6.16 3.48 18.66
N TYR A 36 5.02 2.89 18.24
CA TYR A 36 4.77 1.45 18.21
C TYR A 36 4.02 1.05 16.94
N ALA A 37 4.09 -0.24 16.60
CA ALA A 37 3.34 -0.86 15.51
C ALA A 37 2.35 -1.89 16.05
N LEU A 38 1.17 -2.00 15.45
CA LEU A 38 0.17 -3.03 15.77
C LEU A 38 0.19 -4.23 14.81
N GLY A 39 1.33 -4.50 14.20
CA GLY A 39 1.56 -5.60 13.28
C GLY A 39 2.92 -5.50 12.62
N GLU A 40 3.21 -6.46 11.74
CA GLU A 40 4.45 -6.45 10.96
C GLU A 40 4.50 -5.25 10.03
N VAL A 41 5.68 -4.64 9.93
CA VAL A 41 5.94 -3.55 8.99
C VAL A 41 5.94 -4.12 7.58
N ARG A 42 5.11 -3.56 6.71
CA ARG A 42 5.00 -3.98 5.31
C ARG A 42 6.22 -3.53 4.50
N LYS A 43 6.50 -4.19 3.38
CA LYS A 43 7.66 -3.93 2.51
C LYS A 43 7.81 -2.46 2.11
N GLU A 44 6.71 -1.78 1.81
CA GLU A 44 6.73 -0.37 1.43
C GLU A 44 7.19 0.54 2.57
N ALA A 45 6.61 0.36 3.75
CA ALA A 45 7.05 1.07 4.95
C ALA A 45 8.48 0.70 5.34
N GLN A 46 8.87 -0.58 5.22
CA GLN A 46 10.23 -1.04 5.48
C GLN A 46 11.24 -0.39 4.53
N PHE A 47 10.90 -0.26 3.23
CA PHE A 47 11.73 0.48 2.29
C PHE A 47 11.98 1.92 2.74
N ALA A 48 10.93 2.64 3.17
CA ALA A 48 11.06 4.00 3.66
C ALA A 48 11.96 4.09 4.90
N LEU A 49 11.76 3.17 5.87
CA LEU A 49 12.59 3.09 7.07
C LEU A 49 14.07 2.84 6.74
N ASP A 50 14.35 1.88 5.86
CA ASP A 50 15.72 1.53 5.45
C ASP A 50 16.40 2.66 4.68
N TYR A 51 15.67 3.31 3.76
CA TYR A 51 16.18 4.42 2.95
C TYR A 51 16.61 5.61 3.82
N PHE A 52 15.76 5.99 4.79
CA PHE A 52 16.05 7.10 5.71
C PHE A 52 16.75 6.67 7.00
N LYS A 53 17.14 5.38 7.13
CA LYS A 53 17.91 4.82 8.26
C LYS A 53 17.21 4.99 9.61
N VAL A 54 15.91 4.84 9.63
CA VAL A 54 15.08 4.86 10.83
C VAL A 54 14.75 3.42 11.23
N SER A 55 14.86 3.12 12.52
CA SER A 55 14.48 1.79 13.03
C SER A 55 12.97 1.61 13.05
N ALA A 56 12.51 0.41 12.70
CA ALA A 56 11.10 0.05 12.83
C ALA A 56 10.61 0.20 14.28
N PRO A 57 9.36 0.64 14.50
CA PRO A 57 8.76 0.68 15.83
C PRO A 57 8.65 -0.72 16.43
N GLU A 58 8.73 -0.81 17.76
CA GLU A 58 8.48 -2.07 18.47
C GLU A 58 7.01 -2.50 18.33
N LEU A 59 6.78 -3.81 18.31
CA LEU A 59 5.43 -4.37 18.30
C LEU A 59 4.74 -4.11 19.64
N LEU A 60 3.53 -3.57 19.58
CA LEU A 60 2.68 -3.35 20.76
C LEU A 60 1.54 -4.38 20.75
N THR A 61 1.36 -5.05 21.89
CA THR A 61 0.34 -6.10 22.01
C THR A 61 -0.81 -5.71 22.95
N ASP A 62 -0.59 -4.82 23.92
CA ASP A 62 -1.57 -4.42 24.94
C ASP A 62 -1.31 -2.99 25.42
N VAL A 63 -2.39 -2.23 25.61
CA VAL A 63 -2.34 -0.83 26.06
C VAL A 63 -3.10 -0.57 27.38
N LYS A 64 -3.54 -1.63 28.05
CA LYS A 64 -4.29 -1.51 29.30
C LYS A 64 -3.60 -0.61 30.31
N GLY A 65 -4.32 0.41 30.80
CA GLY A 65 -3.85 1.37 31.79
C GLY A 65 -2.71 2.30 31.32
N LYS A 66 -2.50 2.42 29.99
CA LYS A 66 -1.50 3.30 29.38
C LYS A 66 -2.13 4.58 28.85
N ASP A 67 -1.32 5.64 28.76
CA ASP A 67 -1.66 6.85 28.03
C ASP A 67 -1.28 6.66 26.56
N VAL A 68 -2.24 6.82 25.63
CA VAL A 68 -2.05 6.51 24.22
C VAL A 68 -2.45 7.69 23.31
N ILE A 69 -1.76 7.78 22.18
CA ILE A 69 -2.11 8.64 21.05
C ILE A 69 -2.39 7.74 19.85
N LEU A 70 -3.57 7.87 19.28
CA LEU A 70 -3.94 7.16 18.06
C LEU A 70 -3.59 8.01 16.83
N VAL A 71 -2.94 7.42 15.84
CA VAL A 71 -2.70 8.04 14.53
C VAL A 71 -3.32 7.18 13.45
N ASP A 72 -3.80 7.81 12.38
CA ASP A 72 -4.28 7.13 11.17
C ASP A 72 -5.44 6.15 11.41
N HIS A 73 -6.12 6.27 12.50
CA HIS A 73 -7.39 5.60 12.80
C HIS A 73 -8.05 6.16 14.05
N ASN A 74 -9.35 5.94 14.17
CA ASN A 74 -10.12 6.21 15.37
C ASN A 74 -11.19 5.13 15.66
N GLU A 75 -11.28 4.09 14.83
CA GLU A 75 -12.19 2.96 15.03
C GLU A 75 -11.60 1.98 16.04
N LEU A 76 -12.31 1.72 17.16
CA LEU A 76 -11.82 0.83 18.22
C LEU A 76 -11.56 -0.61 17.77
N ALA A 77 -12.22 -1.08 16.71
CA ALA A 77 -11.98 -2.39 16.13
C ALA A 77 -10.59 -2.54 15.46
N GLN A 78 -10.00 -1.43 15.08
CA GLN A 78 -8.71 -1.38 14.40
C GLN A 78 -7.52 -1.06 15.32
N THR A 79 -7.77 -0.88 16.61
CA THR A 79 -6.76 -0.46 17.58
C THR A 79 -6.22 -1.63 18.42
N ALA A 80 -5.27 -1.34 19.32
CA ALA A 80 -4.62 -2.31 20.19
C ALA A 80 -5.59 -2.99 21.16
N ASP A 81 -5.26 -4.18 21.60
CA ASP A 81 -5.99 -4.86 22.66
C ASP A 81 -5.83 -4.07 23.98
N GLY A 82 -6.89 -4.08 24.82
CA GLY A 82 -6.91 -3.32 26.09
C GLY A 82 -7.22 -1.83 25.95
N ILE A 83 -7.63 -1.36 24.76
CA ILE A 83 -7.92 0.06 24.52
C ILE A 83 -9.05 0.61 25.39
N GLU A 84 -10.05 -0.22 25.73
CA GLU A 84 -11.16 0.16 26.58
C GLU A 84 -10.71 0.50 28.02
N GLU A 85 -9.52 0.04 28.42
CA GLU A 85 -8.93 0.32 29.72
C GLU A 85 -7.72 1.29 29.64
N ALA A 86 -7.41 1.79 28.42
CA ALA A 86 -6.37 2.77 28.19
C ALA A 86 -6.91 4.21 28.31
N ASN A 87 -6.03 5.17 28.54
CA ASN A 87 -6.35 6.58 28.48
C ASN A 87 -5.97 7.14 27.10
N ILE A 88 -6.94 7.30 26.21
CA ILE A 88 -6.70 7.96 24.93
C ILE A 88 -6.58 9.46 25.19
N VAL A 89 -5.40 10.03 24.96
CA VAL A 89 -5.15 11.46 25.20
C VAL A 89 -5.29 12.30 23.95
N GLU A 90 -5.01 11.72 22.79
CA GLU A 90 -5.06 12.43 21.51
C GLU A 90 -5.33 11.47 20.35
N ILE A 91 -6.01 11.98 19.31
CA ILE A 91 -6.20 11.32 18.01
C ILE A 91 -5.81 12.28 16.91
N VAL A 92 -4.97 11.81 15.96
CA VAL A 92 -4.62 12.53 14.74
C VAL A 92 -4.91 11.63 13.55
N ASP A 93 -5.87 12.01 12.68
CA ASP A 93 -6.41 11.09 11.69
C ASP A 93 -6.98 11.84 10.47
N HIS A 94 -7.06 11.18 9.32
CA HIS A 94 -7.68 11.70 8.11
C HIS A 94 -8.94 10.93 7.67
N HIS A 95 -9.35 9.94 8.44
CA HIS A 95 -10.54 9.13 8.21
C HIS A 95 -11.81 9.75 8.79
N LYS A 96 -12.97 9.14 8.50
CA LYS A 96 -14.24 9.49 9.17
C LYS A 96 -14.13 9.25 10.68
N VAL A 97 -14.83 10.06 11.47
CA VAL A 97 -14.82 9.89 12.93
C VAL A 97 -15.84 8.86 13.36
N GLU A 98 -15.39 7.80 14.04
CA GLU A 98 -16.23 6.70 14.58
C GLU A 98 -15.92 6.38 16.04
N ILE A 99 -15.43 7.34 16.82
CA ILE A 99 -15.09 7.14 18.24
C ILE A 99 -16.13 7.78 19.14
N SER A 100 -16.41 7.11 20.27
CA SER A 100 -17.13 7.65 21.42
C SER A 100 -16.23 7.60 22.63
N THR A 101 -16.14 8.70 23.39
CA THR A 101 -15.29 8.81 24.57
C THR A 101 -16.11 9.28 25.76
N GLU A 102 -15.77 8.80 26.96
CA GLU A 102 -16.43 9.23 28.22
C GLU A 102 -15.82 10.53 28.77
N VAL A 103 -14.61 10.86 28.34
CA VAL A 103 -13.85 12.04 28.80
C VAL A 103 -13.43 12.90 27.60
N PRO A 104 -13.23 14.22 27.78
CA PRO A 104 -12.69 15.07 26.74
C PRO A 104 -11.28 14.64 26.33
N ILE A 105 -11.05 14.51 25.02
CA ILE A 105 -9.73 14.21 24.45
C ILE A 105 -9.40 15.21 23.34
N SER A 106 -8.12 15.31 22.98
CA SER A 106 -7.70 16.07 21.79
C SER A 106 -8.01 15.27 20.52
N ILE A 107 -8.78 15.81 19.60
CA ILE A 107 -9.04 15.17 18.29
C ILE A 107 -8.69 16.15 17.19
N ARG A 108 -7.82 15.72 16.28
CA ARG A 108 -7.47 16.45 15.06
C ARG A 108 -7.72 15.57 13.85
N VAL A 109 -8.84 15.77 13.19
CA VAL A 109 -9.23 15.05 11.97
C VAL A 109 -9.40 16.06 10.85
N MET A 110 -8.76 15.78 9.70
CA MET A 110 -8.83 16.65 8.52
C MET A 110 -9.04 15.81 7.25
N PRO A 111 -9.85 16.28 6.30
CA PRO A 111 -10.09 15.57 5.04
C PRO A 111 -8.95 15.82 4.04
N VAL A 112 -7.78 15.28 4.33
CA VAL A 112 -6.56 15.29 3.51
C VAL A 112 -6.22 13.88 3.05
N GLY A 113 -5.23 13.74 2.18
CA GLY A 113 -4.85 12.44 1.61
C GLY A 113 -4.14 11.50 2.57
N CYS A 114 -3.56 12.01 3.67
CA CYS A 114 -2.69 11.23 4.55
C CYS A 114 -2.60 11.87 5.94
N THR A 115 -2.53 11.07 7.01
CA THR A 115 -2.32 11.56 8.38
C THR A 115 -0.99 12.28 8.53
N CYS A 116 0.05 11.84 7.82
CA CYS A 116 1.35 12.52 7.84
C CYS A 116 1.30 13.96 7.34
N THR A 117 0.35 14.33 6.48
CA THR A 117 0.09 15.74 6.10
C THR A 117 -0.34 16.56 7.32
N ILE A 118 -1.20 16.01 8.17
CA ILE A 118 -1.66 16.65 9.40
C ILE A 118 -0.50 16.79 10.40
N VAL A 119 0.27 15.71 10.57
CA VAL A 119 1.45 15.71 11.45
C VAL A 119 2.45 16.77 11.01
N TYR A 120 2.72 16.90 9.70
CA TYR A 120 3.60 17.93 9.17
C TYR A 120 3.08 19.35 9.49
N GLN A 121 1.77 19.60 9.38
CA GLN A 121 1.19 20.88 9.81
C GLN A 121 1.42 21.15 11.30
N MET A 122 1.34 20.12 12.15
CA MET A 122 1.62 20.26 13.58
C MET A 122 3.07 20.68 13.86
N TYR A 123 4.06 20.23 13.08
CA TYR A 123 5.43 20.72 13.16
C TYR A 123 5.50 22.22 12.87
N LYS A 124 4.86 22.68 11.79
CA LYS A 124 4.83 24.11 11.39
C LYS A 124 4.17 24.98 12.46
N GLU A 125 3.02 24.55 12.99
CA GLU A 125 2.28 25.28 14.02
C GLU A 125 3.05 25.43 15.33
N ASN A 126 3.87 24.45 15.67
CA ASN A 126 4.69 24.46 16.87
C ASN A 126 6.09 25.02 16.66
N ASN A 127 6.43 25.46 15.43
CA ASN A 127 7.75 25.93 15.04
C ASN A 127 8.88 24.93 15.38
N VAL A 128 8.60 23.63 15.20
CA VAL A 128 9.59 22.57 15.36
C VAL A 128 10.19 22.25 14.00
N GLU A 129 11.52 22.26 13.91
CA GLU A 129 12.24 21.88 12.71
C GLU A 129 12.07 20.39 12.42
N VAL A 130 11.86 20.03 11.14
CA VAL A 130 11.72 18.65 10.72
C VAL A 130 13.09 18.10 10.31
N PRO A 131 13.65 17.10 11.00
CA PRO A 131 14.91 16.47 10.59
C PRO A 131 14.77 15.72 9.26
N TYR A 132 15.90 15.51 8.57
CA TYR A 132 15.99 14.79 7.31
C TYR A 132 15.25 13.44 7.33
N GLU A 133 15.50 12.63 8.35
CA GLU A 133 14.91 11.30 8.49
C GLU A 133 13.38 11.37 8.64
N ILE A 134 12.90 12.29 9.45
CA ILE A 134 11.46 12.49 9.68
C ILE A 134 10.78 13.07 8.44
N ALA A 135 11.43 14.01 7.75
CA ALA A 135 10.93 14.56 6.49
C ALA A 135 10.75 13.46 5.44
N GLY A 136 11.72 12.54 5.36
CA GLY A 136 11.63 11.39 4.47
C GLY A 136 10.46 10.46 4.80
N LEU A 137 10.23 10.15 6.06
CA LEU A 137 9.11 9.31 6.47
C LEU A 137 7.75 9.98 6.22
N LEU A 138 7.60 11.26 6.56
CA LEU A 138 6.38 12.02 6.27
C LEU A 138 6.10 12.06 4.76
N LEU A 139 7.12 12.31 3.95
CA LEU A 139 7.03 12.29 2.49
C LEU A 139 6.59 10.93 1.97
N SER A 140 7.20 9.85 2.45
CA SER A 140 6.89 8.47 2.05
C SER A 140 5.42 8.12 2.24
N ALA A 141 4.88 8.42 3.41
CA ALA A 141 3.48 8.17 3.73
C ALA A 141 2.53 8.97 2.81
N ILE A 142 2.79 10.26 2.62
CA ILE A 142 1.93 11.09 1.77
C ILE A 142 1.96 10.61 0.31
N LEU A 143 3.14 10.24 -0.21
CA LEU A 143 3.26 9.69 -1.57
C LEU A 143 2.55 8.35 -1.71
N SER A 144 2.60 7.50 -0.68
CA SER A 144 1.90 6.21 -0.62
C SER A 144 0.39 6.40 -0.71
N ASP A 145 -0.23 7.09 0.22
CA ASP A 145 -1.69 7.25 0.34
C ASP A 145 -2.31 8.02 -0.82
N THR A 146 -1.54 8.95 -1.37
CA THR A 146 -1.98 9.74 -2.53
C THR A 146 -1.67 9.07 -3.88
N LEU A 147 -1.00 7.91 -3.89
CA LEU A 147 -0.50 7.25 -5.11
C LEU A 147 0.20 8.23 -6.04
N LEU A 148 1.18 8.94 -5.51
CA LEU A 148 1.87 10.04 -6.23
C LEU A 148 0.86 11.04 -6.82
N PHE A 149 -0.09 11.49 -5.98
CA PHE A 149 -1.16 12.45 -6.29
C PHE A 149 -2.24 11.97 -7.29
N LYS A 150 -2.29 10.68 -7.62
CA LYS A 150 -3.33 10.09 -8.48
C LYS A 150 -4.60 9.69 -7.71
N SER A 151 -4.52 9.54 -6.39
CA SER A 151 -5.68 9.23 -5.57
C SER A 151 -6.70 10.38 -5.56
N PRO A 152 -8.01 10.09 -5.64
CA PRO A 152 -9.05 11.12 -5.54
C PRO A 152 -9.13 11.78 -4.16
N THR A 153 -8.47 11.21 -3.14
CA THR A 153 -8.36 11.78 -1.79
C THR A 153 -7.28 12.85 -1.68
N THR A 154 -6.41 12.98 -2.69
CA THR A 154 -5.33 13.97 -2.72
C THR A 154 -5.84 15.39 -2.63
N THR A 155 -5.25 16.19 -1.75
CA THR A 155 -5.54 17.62 -1.59
C THR A 155 -4.31 18.48 -1.94
N GLU A 156 -4.53 19.79 -2.09
CA GLU A 156 -3.41 20.74 -2.27
C GLU A 156 -2.49 20.78 -1.04
N MET A 157 -2.99 20.48 0.15
CA MET A 157 -2.16 20.41 1.36
C MET A 157 -1.14 19.27 1.26
N ASP A 158 -1.54 18.12 0.72
CA ASP A 158 -0.65 16.97 0.51
C ASP A 158 0.48 17.33 -0.47
N LYS A 159 0.13 17.96 -1.60
CA LYS A 159 1.11 18.37 -2.61
C LYS A 159 2.12 19.38 -2.06
N LEU A 160 1.63 20.42 -1.37
CA LEU A 160 2.49 21.44 -0.76
C LEU A 160 3.41 20.83 0.32
N ALA A 161 2.87 19.91 1.14
CA ALA A 161 3.68 19.19 2.11
C ALA A 161 4.80 18.38 1.44
N CYS A 162 4.48 17.63 0.38
CA CYS A 162 5.47 16.87 -0.38
C CYS A 162 6.54 17.77 -1.03
N GLU A 163 6.16 18.91 -1.60
CA GLU A 163 7.11 19.86 -2.18
C GLU A 163 8.12 20.43 -1.16
N GLU A 164 7.68 20.68 0.06
CA GLU A 164 8.54 21.15 1.15
C GLU A 164 9.39 20.01 1.71
N LEU A 165 8.76 18.85 1.99
CA LEU A 165 9.42 17.69 2.59
C LEU A 165 10.47 17.05 1.66
N SER A 166 10.22 17.00 0.35
CA SER A 166 11.21 16.47 -0.62
C SER A 166 12.51 17.27 -0.65
N LYS A 167 12.43 18.58 -0.43
CA LYS A 167 13.62 19.45 -0.33
C LYS A 167 14.42 19.16 0.95
N ILE A 168 13.72 18.94 2.08
CA ILE A 168 14.37 18.61 3.36
C ILE A 168 14.97 17.19 3.28
N ALA A 169 14.21 16.23 2.74
CA ALA A 169 14.64 14.85 2.53
C ALA A 169 15.65 14.69 1.37
N ASN A 170 15.88 15.75 0.58
CA ASN A 170 16.81 15.79 -0.55
C ASN A 170 16.62 14.62 -1.52
N VAL A 171 15.37 14.36 -1.93
CA VAL A 171 14.99 13.31 -2.88
C VAL A 171 14.20 13.88 -4.05
N ASP A 172 14.33 13.26 -5.22
CA ASP A 172 13.40 13.44 -6.32
C ASP A 172 12.14 12.62 -6.04
N MET A 173 10.99 13.29 -5.93
CA MET A 173 9.73 12.66 -5.48
C MET A 173 9.28 11.53 -6.38
N GLU A 174 9.36 11.70 -7.69
CA GLU A 174 8.84 10.72 -8.65
C GLU A 174 9.72 9.47 -8.66
N SER A 175 11.03 9.63 -8.75
CA SER A 175 11.98 8.51 -8.70
C SER A 175 11.88 7.76 -7.39
N TYR A 176 11.85 8.48 -6.25
CA TYR A 176 11.74 7.89 -4.93
C TYR A 176 10.42 7.11 -4.74
N ALA A 177 9.28 7.72 -5.12
CA ALA A 177 7.98 7.07 -5.02
C ALA A 177 7.92 5.77 -5.83
N MET A 178 8.48 5.78 -7.04
CA MET A 178 8.51 4.58 -7.88
C MET A 178 9.36 3.47 -7.30
N GLU A 179 10.51 3.78 -6.68
CA GLU A 179 11.33 2.79 -5.98
C GLU A 179 10.58 2.21 -4.76
N MET A 180 9.94 3.05 -3.98
CA MET A 180 9.13 2.65 -2.82
C MET A 180 7.96 1.75 -3.23
N PHE A 181 7.20 2.10 -4.27
CA PHE A 181 6.10 1.30 -4.78
C PHE A 181 6.56 -0.03 -5.36
N LYS A 182 7.69 -0.05 -6.06
CA LYS A 182 8.31 -1.32 -6.53
C LYS A 182 8.64 -2.22 -5.36
N ALA A 183 9.29 -1.69 -4.32
CA ALA A 183 9.62 -2.45 -3.12
C ALA A 183 8.35 -2.98 -2.43
N GLY A 184 7.32 -2.13 -2.27
CA GLY A 184 6.04 -2.48 -1.65
C GLY A 184 5.26 -3.58 -2.38
N THR A 185 5.43 -3.66 -3.70
CA THR A 185 4.74 -4.63 -4.57
C THR A 185 5.65 -5.75 -5.07
N SER A 186 6.88 -5.87 -4.57
CA SER A 186 7.81 -6.92 -4.96
C SER A 186 7.30 -8.32 -4.61
N LEU A 187 7.41 -9.23 -5.59
CA LEU A 187 7.04 -10.64 -5.48
C LEU A 187 8.27 -11.57 -5.39
N ASP A 188 9.46 -11.04 -5.13
CA ASP A 188 10.71 -11.79 -5.20
C ASP A 188 10.85 -12.92 -4.18
N GLU A 189 10.15 -12.84 -3.05
CA GLU A 189 10.15 -13.87 -2.01
C GLU A 189 9.22 -15.06 -2.29
N TYR A 190 8.34 -14.91 -3.31
CA TYR A 190 7.38 -15.96 -3.67
C TYR A 190 7.90 -16.83 -4.80
N SER A 191 7.61 -18.12 -4.73
CA SER A 191 7.82 -19.04 -5.85
C SER A 191 6.88 -18.75 -7.02
N ILE A 192 7.22 -19.23 -8.21
CA ILE A 192 6.37 -19.09 -9.40
C ILE A 192 4.93 -19.64 -9.15
N GLU A 193 4.84 -20.81 -8.49
CA GLU A 193 3.56 -21.43 -8.15
C GLU A 193 2.74 -20.55 -7.20
N GLU A 194 3.35 -19.98 -6.17
CA GLU A 194 2.68 -19.08 -5.23
C GLU A 194 2.18 -17.81 -5.92
N ILE A 195 3.00 -17.22 -6.80
CA ILE A 195 2.60 -16.02 -7.57
C ILE A 195 1.41 -16.33 -8.47
N VAL A 196 1.44 -17.43 -9.23
CA VAL A 196 0.33 -17.83 -10.13
C VAL A 196 -0.96 -18.05 -9.34
N ASN A 197 -0.86 -18.61 -8.12
CA ASN A 197 -2.00 -18.97 -7.27
C ASN A 197 -2.42 -17.90 -6.27
N MET A 198 -1.73 -16.78 -6.16
CA MET A 198 -1.94 -15.73 -5.13
C MET A 198 -3.37 -15.16 -5.16
N ASP A 199 -3.90 -14.86 -6.33
CA ASP A 199 -5.32 -14.57 -6.57
C ASP A 199 -5.79 -15.32 -7.83
N PHE A 200 -6.01 -16.61 -7.71
CA PHE A 200 -6.35 -17.52 -8.78
C PHE A 200 -7.82 -17.97 -8.72
N LYS A 201 -8.47 -18.03 -9.87
CA LYS A 201 -9.81 -18.58 -10.01
C LYS A 201 -9.95 -19.44 -11.25
N GLU A 202 -10.73 -20.51 -11.10
CA GLU A 202 -11.06 -21.45 -12.15
C GLU A 202 -12.46 -21.17 -12.70
N PHE A 203 -12.62 -21.36 -14.01
CA PHE A 203 -13.88 -21.17 -14.74
C PHE A 203 -14.07 -22.29 -15.76
N ASP A 204 -15.32 -22.72 -15.98
CA ASP A 204 -15.72 -23.44 -17.17
C ASP A 204 -16.16 -22.43 -18.24
N MET A 205 -15.48 -22.42 -19.38
CA MET A 205 -15.77 -21.54 -20.49
C MET A 205 -15.99 -22.36 -21.75
N SER A 206 -17.24 -22.63 -22.10
CA SER A 206 -17.64 -23.46 -23.25
C SER A 206 -17.04 -24.88 -23.22
N GLY A 207 -17.03 -25.51 -22.02
CA GLY A 207 -16.47 -26.83 -21.80
C GLY A 207 -14.96 -26.91 -21.70
N LYS A 208 -14.26 -25.76 -21.72
CA LYS A 208 -12.81 -25.65 -21.45
C LYS A 208 -12.58 -25.27 -20.00
N ARG A 209 -11.63 -25.94 -19.35
CA ARG A 209 -11.19 -25.60 -18.00
C ARG A 209 -10.18 -24.47 -18.06
N VAL A 210 -10.57 -23.26 -17.64
CA VAL A 210 -9.79 -22.03 -17.76
C VAL A 210 -9.38 -21.52 -16.38
N GLY A 211 -8.07 -21.41 -16.13
CA GLY A 211 -7.51 -20.76 -14.96
C GLY A 211 -7.15 -19.30 -15.23
N ILE A 212 -7.48 -18.39 -14.31
CA ILE A 212 -7.09 -16.99 -14.41
C ILE A 212 -6.52 -16.53 -13.08
N GLY A 213 -5.21 -16.29 -13.05
CA GLY A 213 -4.50 -15.65 -11.94
C GLY A 213 -4.38 -14.14 -12.18
N GLN A 214 -4.39 -13.35 -11.09
CA GLN A 214 -4.09 -11.92 -11.14
C GLN A 214 -3.17 -11.52 -9.99
N VAL A 215 -2.12 -10.80 -10.28
CA VAL A 215 -1.21 -10.20 -9.29
C VAL A 215 -0.99 -8.75 -9.60
N PHE A 216 -0.70 -7.99 -8.56
CA PHE A 216 -0.40 -6.56 -8.66
C PHE A 216 1.07 -6.34 -8.31
N THR A 217 1.83 -5.73 -9.20
CA THR A 217 3.22 -5.35 -8.94
C THR A 217 3.63 -4.19 -9.86
N LEU A 218 4.52 -3.35 -9.37
CA LEU A 218 5.21 -2.34 -10.16
C LEU A 218 6.63 -2.78 -10.53
N ASP A 219 7.08 -3.91 -9.99
CA ASP A 219 8.36 -4.53 -10.35
C ASP A 219 8.18 -5.53 -11.50
N ILE A 220 7.76 -4.99 -12.64
CA ILE A 220 7.52 -5.77 -13.86
C ILE A 220 8.80 -6.43 -14.36
N ASP A 221 9.95 -5.77 -14.21
CA ASP A 221 11.24 -6.28 -14.67
C ASP A 221 11.63 -7.60 -13.98
N SER A 222 11.42 -7.71 -12.67
CA SER A 222 11.67 -8.96 -11.92
C SER A 222 10.77 -10.10 -12.39
N ILE A 223 9.51 -9.83 -12.72
CA ILE A 223 8.60 -10.83 -13.28
C ILE A 223 9.09 -11.28 -14.65
N PHE A 224 9.45 -10.34 -15.54
CA PHE A 224 9.90 -10.68 -16.87
C PHE A 224 11.27 -11.36 -16.89
N ALA A 225 12.13 -11.12 -15.91
CA ALA A 225 13.38 -11.89 -15.75
C ALA A 225 13.13 -13.39 -15.51
N LYS A 226 11.97 -13.75 -14.93
CA LYS A 226 11.52 -15.14 -14.68
C LYS A 226 10.46 -15.63 -15.69
N LYS A 227 10.27 -14.93 -16.82
CA LYS A 227 9.20 -15.22 -17.79
C LYS A 227 9.17 -16.67 -18.27
N ASP A 228 10.33 -17.25 -18.59
CA ASP A 228 10.43 -18.62 -19.08
C ASP A 228 10.02 -19.64 -18.00
N GLU A 229 10.30 -19.34 -16.73
CA GLU A 229 9.87 -20.17 -15.60
C GLU A 229 8.34 -20.12 -15.43
N PHE A 230 7.74 -18.94 -15.54
CA PHE A 230 6.28 -18.79 -15.56
C PHE A 230 5.63 -19.58 -16.70
N LEU A 231 6.18 -19.47 -17.92
CA LEU A 231 5.68 -20.22 -19.08
C LEU A 231 5.81 -21.73 -18.87
N SER A 232 6.94 -22.19 -18.33
CA SER A 232 7.16 -23.60 -18.03
C SER A 232 6.11 -24.11 -17.02
N HIS A 233 5.90 -23.39 -15.93
CA HIS A 233 4.92 -23.74 -14.90
C HIS A 233 3.49 -23.75 -15.47
N ILE A 234 3.06 -22.69 -16.14
CA ILE A 234 1.73 -22.55 -16.73
C ILE A 234 1.44 -23.67 -17.73
N ASN A 235 2.41 -23.99 -18.58
CA ASN A 235 2.26 -25.07 -19.59
C ASN A 235 2.21 -26.47 -18.97
N SER A 236 2.79 -26.68 -17.78
CA SER A 236 2.76 -27.95 -17.08
C SER A 236 1.44 -28.26 -16.37
N THR A 237 0.55 -27.28 -16.24
CA THR A 237 -0.76 -27.43 -15.60
C THR A 237 -1.76 -28.18 -16.47
N ASP A 238 -2.78 -28.81 -15.83
CA ASP A 238 -3.85 -29.55 -16.50
C ASP A 238 -4.99 -28.66 -17.04
N TYR A 239 -4.83 -27.33 -17.01
CA TYR A 239 -5.79 -26.41 -17.59
C TYR A 239 -5.75 -26.46 -19.12
N ASP A 240 -6.91 -26.40 -19.77
CA ASP A 240 -6.97 -26.21 -21.23
C ASP A 240 -6.42 -24.83 -21.59
N MET A 241 -6.68 -23.83 -20.75
CA MET A 241 -6.14 -22.49 -20.84
C MET A 241 -5.79 -21.95 -19.45
N LEU A 242 -4.69 -21.20 -19.35
CA LEU A 242 -4.34 -20.46 -18.14
C LEU A 242 -3.81 -19.09 -18.53
N VAL A 243 -4.33 -18.07 -17.88
CA VAL A 243 -3.90 -16.67 -18.06
C VAL A 243 -3.47 -16.10 -16.72
N LEU A 244 -2.22 -15.63 -16.65
CA LEU A 244 -1.72 -14.82 -15.53
C LEU A 244 -1.70 -13.34 -15.96
N ALA A 245 -2.49 -12.52 -15.29
CA ALA A 245 -2.50 -11.08 -15.46
C ALA A 245 -1.61 -10.42 -14.41
N ILE A 246 -0.57 -9.74 -14.85
CA ILE A 246 0.34 -8.97 -14.01
C ILE A 246 -0.06 -7.51 -14.15
N THR A 247 -0.78 -6.99 -13.17
CA THR A 247 -1.43 -5.68 -13.23
C THR A 247 -0.51 -4.58 -12.71
N ASP A 248 -0.21 -3.62 -13.55
CA ASP A 248 0.47 -2.36 -13.22
C ASP A 248 -0.60 -1.28 -13.04
N ILE A 249 -0.85 -0.90 -11.79
CA ILE A 249 -1.90 0.09 -11.45
C ILE A 249 -1.52 1.49 -11.95
N ILE A 250 -0.22 1.80 -11.99
CA ILE A 250 0.26 3.13 -12.43
C ILE A 250 0.09 3.30 -13.94
N LYS A 251 0.33 2.24 -14.72
CA LYS A 251 0.09 2.23 -16.18
C LYS A 251 -1.35 1.90 -16.55
N GLU A 252 -2.19 1.57 -15.57
CA GLU A 252 -3.61 1.23 -15.76
C GLU A 252 -3.82 0.10 -16.78
N GLY A 253 -3.05 -1.00 -16.64
CA GLY A 253 -3.13 -2.14 -17.54
C GLY A 253 -2.50 -3.40 -16.97
N SER A 254 -2.58 -4.50 -17.73
CA SER A 254 -1.99 -5.79 -17.32
C SER A 254 -1.09 -6.35 -18.40
N TYR A 255 0.05 -6.89 -17.99
CA TYR A 255 0.87 -7.77 -18.80
C TYR A 255 0.34 -9.20 -18.69
N LEU A 256 0.25 -9.92 -19.83
CA LEU A 256 -0.34 -11.26 -19.87
C LEU A 256 0.71 -12.33 -20.18
N ILE A 257 0.85 -13.34 -19.30
CA ILE A 257 1.57 -14.58 -19.55
C ILE A 257 0.52 -15.69 -19.60
N TYR A 258 0.52 -16.53 -20.64
CA TYR A 258 -0.61 -17.42 -20.83
C TYR A 258 -0.28 -18.74 -21.53
N LYS A 259 -1.09 -19.77 -21.28
CA LYS A 259 -1.28 -21.00 -22.05
C LYS A 259 -2.63 -20.88 -22.76
N ALA A 260 -2.62 -20.44 -24.01
CA ALA A 260 -3.81 -20.26 -24.85
C ALA A 260 -3.37 -20.06 -26.31
N GLU A 261 -4.33 -20.16 -27.24
CA GLU A 261 -4.09 -19.70 -28.61
C GLU A 261 -4.05 -18.19 -28.67
N ASP A 262 -3.02 -17.61 -29.31
CA ASP A 262 -2.82 -16.16 -29.41
C ASP A 262 -4.06 -15.41 -29.92
N LYS A 263 -4.82 -16.02 -30.88
CA LYS A 263 -6.05 -15.40 -31.40
C LYS A 263 -7.13 -15.18 -30.33
N ILE A 264 -7.22 -16.07 -29.33
CA ILE A 264 -8.20 -15.93 -28.21
C ILE A 264 -7.80 -14.74 -27.33
N ILE A 265 -6.50 -14.63 -27.02
CA ILE A 265 -5.99 -13.52 -26.20
C ILE A 265 -6.14 -12.20 -26.98
N ALA A 266 -5.74 -12.17 -28.25
CA ALA A 266 -5.87 -10.98 -29.11
C ALA A 266 -7.32 -10.47 -29.17
N GLU A 267 -8.29 -11.35 -29.34
CA GLU A 267 -9.72 -10.98 -29.36
C GLU A 267 -10.17 -10.50 -27.97
N ALA A 268 -9.75 -11.18 -26.88
CA ALA A 268 -10.19 -10.85 -25.53
C ALA A 268 -9.70 -9.47 -25.05
N VAL A 269 -8.49 -9.04 -25.44
CA VAL A 269 -7.89 -7.78 -24.96
C VAL A 269 -7.66 -6.75 -26.08
N SER A 270 -8.10 -7.04 -27.31
CA SER A 270 -8.05 -6.14 -28.47
C SER A 270 -6.64 -5.62 -28.82
N VAL A 271 -5.62 -6.47 -28.66
CA VAL A 271 -4.23 -6.18 -29.03
C VAL A 271 -3.60 -7.40 -29.71
N ASP A 272 -2.55 -7.19 -30.49
CA ASP A 272 -1.77 -8.29 -31.07
C ASP A 272 -1.13 -9.11 -29.95
N ALA A 273 -1.56 -10.37 -29.83
CA ALA A 273 -1.16 -11.22 -28.71
C ALA A 273 0.26 -11.75 -28.86
N SER A 274 1.01 -11.65 -27.79
CA SER A 274 2.30 -12.30 -27.58
C SER A 274 2.54 -12.49 -26.10
N GLN A 275 3.42 -13.42 -25.72
CA GLN A 275 3.72 -13.65 -24.32
C GLN A 275 4.32 -12.40 -23.67
N GLY A 276 3.63 -11.90 -22.62
CA GLY A 276 3.96 -10.65 -21.94
C GLY A 276 3.40 -9.40 -22.61
N VAL A 277 2.41 -9.54 -23.50
CA VAL A 277 1.73 -8.39 -24.10
C VAL A 277 1.09 -7.50 -23.03
N PHE A 278 1.19 -6.18 -23.20
CA PHE A 278 0.52 -5.22 -22.33
C PHE A 278 -0.88 -4.91 -22.89
N ALA A 279 -1.89 -5.19 -22.07
CA ALA A 279 -3.28 -4.88 -22.36
C ALA A 279 -3.67 -3.61 -21.58
N GLU A 280 -3.62 -2.45 -22.25
CA GLU A 280 -3.97 -1.16 -21.69
C GLU A 280 -5.44 -1.14 -21.24
N GLY A 281 -5.73 -0.53 -20.10
CA GLY A 281 -7.06 -0.44 -19.51
C GLY A 281 -7.59 -1.74 -18.91
N VAL A 282 -6.89 -2.86 -19.04
CA VAL A 282 -7.29 -4.16 -18.44
C VAL A 282 -6.71 -4.27 -17.03
N VAL A 283 -7.51 -3.94 -16.03
CA VAL A 283 -7.10 -3.92 -14.62
C VAL A 283 -7.94 -4.83 -13.71
N SER A 284 -8.95 -5.49 -14.26
CA SER A 284 -9.89 -6.31 -13.49
C SER A 284 -10.15 -7.67 -14.13
N ARG A 285 -9.71 -8.74 -13.45
CA ARG A 285 -10.08 -10.10 -13.83
C ARG A 285 -11.60 -10.27 -13.96
N LYS A 286 -12.35 -9.89 -12.89
CA LYS A 286 -13.81 -10.13 -12.80
C LYS A 286 -14.60 -9.34 -13.85
N LYS A 287 -14.27 -8.06 -14.05
CA LYS A 287 -15.08 -7.17 -14.90
C LYS A 287 -14.65 -7.15 -16.36
N GLN A 288 -13.42 -7.58 -16.66
CA GLN A 288 -12.84 -7.45 -17.99
C GLN A 288 -12.33 -8.81 -18.52
N LEU A 289 -11.33 -9.44 -17.89
CA LEU A 289 -10.74 -10.68 -18.44
C LEU A 289 -11.74 -11.82 -18.56
N VAL A 290 -12.51 -12.11 -17.50
CA VAL A 290 -13.47 -13.22 -17.52
C VAL A 290 -14.53 -13.05 -18.60
N PRO A 291 -15.28 -11.93 -18.73
CA PRO A 291 -16.28 -11.78 -19.76
C PRO A 291 -15.67 -11.75 -21.18
N ASN A 292 -14.53 -11.12 -21.36
CA ASN A 292 -13.89 -10.99 -22.66
C ASN A 292 -13.36 -12.36 -23.15
N LEU A 293 -12.66 -13.12 -22.31
CA LEU A 293 -12.22 -14.48 -22.64
C LEU A 293 -13.39 -15.41 -22.92
N THR A 294 -14.48 -15.33 -22.12
CA THR A 294 -15.69 -16.11 -22.36
C THR A 294 -16.27 -15.84 -23.76
N THR A 295 -16.26 -14.58 -24.18
CA THR A 295 -16.74 -14.17 -25.50
C THR A 295 -15.79 -14.67 -26.61
N ALA A 296 -14.49 -14.42 -26.46
CA ALA A 296 -13.48 -14.84 -27.44
C ALA A 296 -13.47 -16.37 -27.68
N ILE A 297 -13.61 -17.16 -26.60
CA ILE A 297 -13.66 -18.63 -26.69
C ILE A 297 -14.91 -19.11 -27.44
N LYS A 298 -16.04 -18.39 -27.34
CA LYS A 298 -17.28 -18.75 -28.07
C LYS A 298 -17.22 -18.43 -29.55
N ASN A 299 -16.43 -17.45 -29.94
CA ASN A 299 -16.32 -16.96 -31.32
C ASN A 299 -15.34 -17.77 -32.16
N ILE A 300 -14.52 -18.62 -31.53
CA ILE A 300 -13.49 -19.45 -32.17
C ILE A 300 -13.90 -20.93 -32.13
#